data_eb27467d32475ff7a886bd5eef4dc70c
#
_entry.id   eb27467d32475ff7a886bd5eef4dc70c
#
_cell.length_a   1.000
_cell.length_b   1.000
_cell.length_c   1.000
_cell.angle_alpha   90.00
_cell.angle_beta   90.00
_cell.angle_gamma   90.00
#
_symmetry.space_group_name_H-M   'P 1'
#
loop_
_entity.id
_entity.type
_entity.pdbx_description
1 polymer ?
#
loop_
_entity_poly.entity_id
_entity_poly.type
_entity_poly.pdbx_seq_one_letter_code
_entity_poly.pdbx_strand_id
1 'polypeptide(L)'
;MLSSFRRIGRLAVIVPFAAMALHASTAAAQSPLGAASSFAALAGKAVTCTASAVTGNVGVAPGGVVVGCTPAPPGTVDLSAATAYNAFLDAYIALQAMPCGTTLLTGNLAGLMLPPGVYCVTAASTTTGGTLTLNGPASGIWIFKIGTGGGGALTGTNFTVIMAGGGQPCNVYWWVKDAATMTTSFLKGTILAGADITSTGSILKGAALAGGAGFPFFPTGAVTLTGSAVSVCNAAGSFPPVDKCEERHDNDGDDHDMDKDHDKDHRDKDHRDKDHRNKEHKDKDKEGTGRRG
;
A
#
# COMPACT_ATOMS: atom_id res chain seq x y z
N MET A 1 94.22 2.55 -26.10
CA MET A 1 93.35 3.05 -25.03
C MET A 1 91.91 2.87 -25.46
N LEU A 2 91.33 1.75 -25.04
CA LEU A 2 89.92 1.37 -25.37
C LEU A 2 89.02 1.67 -24.18
N SER A 3 87.98 2.50 -24.38
CA SER A 3 86.95 2.70 -23.40
C SER A 3 85.71 1.99 -23.82
N SER A 4 85.30 1.00 -23.03
CA SER A 4 84.17 0.14 -23.21
C SER A 4 82.91 0.81 -22.70
N PHE A 5 81.93 1.15 -23.54
CA PHE A 5 80.62 1.62 -23.16
C PHE A 5 79.70 0.44 -22.88
N ARG A 6 79.31 0.22 -21.62
CA ARG A 6 78.23 -0.72 -21.21
C ARG A 6 76.88 -0.09 -21.49
N ARG A 7 76.09 -0.71 -22.38
CA ARG A 7 74.66 -0.41 -22.55
C ARG A 7 73.87 -1.09 -21.43
N ILE A 8 73.21 -0.29 -20.61
CA ILE A 8 72.22 -0.77 -19.63
C ILE A 8 70.89 -0.92 -20.33
N GLY A 9 70.47 -2.18 -20.53
CA GLY A 9 69.14 -2.49 -21.05
C GLY A 9 68.04 -2.18 -20.03
N ARG A 10 67.12 -1.29 -20.37
CA ARG A 10 65.92 -1.08 -19.58
C ARG A 10 64.90 -2.20 -19.90
N LEU A 11 64.65 -3.09 -18.93
CA LEU A 11 63.51 -4.00 -18.95
C LEU A 11 62.24 -3.17 -18.75
N ALA A 12 61.39 -3.09 -19.76
CA ALA A 12 60.05 -2.57 -19.63
C ALA A 12 59.15 -3.70 -19.08
N VAL A 13 58.71 -3.56 -17.81
CA VAL A 13 57.71 -4.45 -17.23
C VAL A 13 56.35 -4.00 -17.74
N ILE A 14 55.77 -4.76 -18.62
CA ILE A 14 54.36 -4.60 -19.09
C ILE A 14 53.48 -5.25 -18.04
N VAL A 15 52.81 -4.42 -17.19
CA VAL A 15 51.76 -4.87 -16.29
C VAL A 15 50.47 -5.00 -17.11
N PRO A 16 49.86 -6.19 -17.24
CA PRO A 16 48.56 -6.30 -17.88
C PRO A 16 47.50 -5.66 -16.95
N PHE A 17 46.88 -4.59 -17.42
CA PHE A 17 45.69 -4.03 -16.81
C PHE A 17 44.54 -5.04 -17.10
N ALA A 18 44.20 -5.86 -16.11
CA ALA A 18 43.00 -6.64 -16.12
C ALA A 18 41.80 -5.66 -16.02
N ALA A 19 41.12 -5.45 -17.14
CA ALA A 19 39.86 -4.72 -17.16
C ALA A 19 38.83 -5.52 -16.37
N MET A 20 38.57 -5.16 -15.12
CA MET A 20 37.40 -5.60 -14.37
C MET A 20 36.17 -4.99 -15.05
N ALA A 21 35.48 -5.79 -15.86
CA ALA A 21 34.15 -5.46 -16.34
C ALA A 21 33.22 -5.41 -15.11
N LEU A 22 32.88 -4.20 -14.66
CA LEU A 22 31.77 -4.01 -13.74
C LEU A 22 30.51 -4.46 -14.45
N HIS A 23 30.04 -5.66 -14.14
CA HIS A 23 28.70 -6.07 -14.47
C HIS A 23 27.75 -5.24 -13.62
N ALA A 24 27.25 -4.13 -14.15
CA ALA A 24 26.09 -3.46 -13.60
C ALA A 24 24.91 -4.45 -13.72
N SER A 25 24.62 -5.14 -12.63
CA SER A 25 23.37 -5.86 -12.48
C SER A 25 22.27 -4.82 -12.62
N THR A 26 21.55 -4.85 -13.74
CA THR A 26 20.28 -4.15 -13.86
C THR A 26 19.36 -4.80 -12.84
N ALA A 27 19.28 -4.20 -11.64
CA ALA A 27 18.22 -4.54 -10.71
C ALA A 27 16.91 -4.32 -11.48
N ALA A 28 16.24 -5.40 -11.84
CA ALA A 28 14.91 -5.32 -12.42
C ALA A 28 14.07 -4.54 -11.40
N ALA A 29 13.49 -3.43 -11.82
CA ALA A 29 12.64 -2.62 -10.96
C ALA A 29 11.53 -3.54 -10.42
N GLN A 30 11.62 -3.83 -9.14
CA GLN A 30 10.68 -4.75 -8.49
C GLN A 30 9.32 -4.05 -8.43
N SER A 31 8.27 -4.75 -8.84
CA SER A 31 6.91 -4.21 -8.74
C SER A 31 6.65 -3.73 -7.31
N PRO A 32 6.06 -2.55 -7.13
CA PRO A 32 5.73 -2.05 -5.79
C PRO A 32 4.79 -2.96 -5.00
N LEU A 33 4.11 -3.88 -5.70
CA LEU A 33 3.24 -4.88 -5.12
C LEU A 33 3.97 -6.17 -4.71
N GLY A 34 5.27 -6.30 -4.98
CA GLY A 34 6.05 -7.49 -4.64
C GLY A 34 5.37 -8.78 -5.11
N ALA A 35 5.21 -9.75 -4.20
CA ALA A 35 4.57 -11.02 -4.50
C ALA A 35 3.07 -10.90 -4.86
N ALA A 36 2.40 -9.79 -4.49
CA ALA A 36 1.00 -9.56 -4.87
C ALA A 36 0.84 -9.19 -6.36
N SER A 37 1.91 -8.85 -7.06
CA SER A 37 1.84 -8.37 -8.46
C SER A 37 1.31 -9.39 -9.46
N SER A 38 1.36 -10.68 -9.15
CA SER A 38 0.82 -11.75 -9.99
C SER A 38 -0.65 -12.06 -9.75
N PHE A 39 -1.27 -11.43 -8.74
CA PHE A 39 -2.66 -11.67 -8.37
C PHE A 39 -3.59 -10.66 -9.04
N ALA A 40 -4.59 -11.17 -9.76
CA ALA A 40 -5.67 -10.36 -10.30
C ALA A 40 -6.73 -10.04 -9.22
N ALA A 41 -6.94 -10.98 -8.29
CA ALA A 41 -7.79 -10.79 -7.13
C ALA A 41 -7.12 -11.40 -5.88
N LEU A 42 -7.01 -10.63 -4.81
CA LEU A 42 -6.43 -11.06 -3.55
C LEU A 42 -7.20 -10.43 -2.38
N ALA A 43 -7.54 -11.23 -1.38
CA ALA A 43 -8.33 -10.76 -0.26
C ALA A 43 -7.89 -11.40 1.06
N GLY A 44 -8.25 -10.76 2.17
CA GLY A 44 -8.02 -11.34 3.49
C GLY A 44 -8.99 -12.46 3.82
N LYS A 45 -10.29 -12.30 3.51
CA LYS A 45 -11.35 -13.26 3.90
C LYS A 45 -11.87 -14.11 2.75
N ALA A 46 -12.21 -13.49 1.63
CA ALA A 46 -12.88 -14.23 0.56
C ALA A 46 -12.63 -13.60 -0.81
N VAL A 47 -12.53 -14.44 -1.84
CA VAL A 47 -12.71 -14.02 -3.24
C VAL A 47 -13.86 -14.83 -3.84
N THR A 48 -14.88 -14.14 -4.33
CA THR A 48 -16.04 -14.76 -4.94
C THR A 48 -16.18 -14.29 -6.38
N CYS A 49 -16.31 -15.23 -7.31
CA CYS A 49 -16.53 -14.96 -8.72
C CYS A 49 -17.84 -15.58 -9.19
N THR A 50 -18.69 -14.78 -9.84
CA THR A 50 -19.90 -15.25 -10.51
C THR A 50 -19.86 -14.77 -11.96
N ALA A 51 -19.86 -15.69 -12.89
CA ALA A 51 -19.80 -15.40 -14.35
C ALA A 51 -18.70 -14.37 -14.72
N SER A 52 -17.54 -14.46 -14.08
CA SER A 52 -16.45 -13.49 -14.22
C SER A 52 -15.21 -14.12 -14.84
N ALA A 53 -14.50 -13.34 -15.67
CA ALA A 53 -13.25 -13.72 -16.29
C ALA A 53 -12.07 -13.17 -15.48
N VAL A 54 -11.13 -14.03 -15.08
CA VAL A 54 -9.94 -13.63 -14.32
C VAL A 54 -8.70 -14.09 -15.05
N THR A 55 -7.79 -13.15 -15.33
CA THR A 55 -6.46 -13.43 -15.93
C THR A 55 -5.39 -13.01 -14.93
N GLY A 56 -4.71 -13.98 -14.34
CA GLY A 56 -3.76 -13.83 -13.24
C GLY A 56 -4.17 -14.72 -12.07
N ASN A 57 -3.37 -14.74 -10.99
CA ASN A 57 -3.68 -15.55 -9.83
C ASN A 57 -4.86 -15.00 -9.03
N VAL A 58 -5.56 -15.89 -8.36
CA VAL A 58 -6.59 -15.56 -7.36
C VAL A 58 -6.11 -16.09 -6.01
N GLY A 59 -6.16 -15.26 -4.98
CA GLY A 59 -5.66 -15.69 -3.67
C GLY A 59 -6.43 -15.12 -2.50
N VAL A 60 -6.29 -15.82 -1.39
CA VAL A 60 -6.76 -15.37 -0.08
C VAL A 60 -5.68 -15.58 0.97
N ALA A 61 -5.71 -14.75 2.03
CA ALA A 61 -4.89 -15.00 3.21
C ALA A 61 -5.24 -16.36 3.83
N PRO A 62 -4.34 -16.96 4.63
CA PRO A 62 -4.62 -18.22 5.31
C PRO A 62 -5.94 -18.17 6.10
N GLY A 63 -6.78 -19.18 5.91
CA GLY A 63 -8.12 -19.27 6.50
C GLY A 63 -9.23 -18.58 5.70
N GLY A 64 -8.89 -17.90 4.60
CA GLY A 64 -9.86 -17.35 3.67
C GLY A 64 -10.42 -18.40 2.71
N VAL A 65 -11.43 -18.01 1.92
CA VAL A 65 -12.12 -18.89 0.96
C VAL A 65 -12.15 -18.29 -0.44
N VAL A 66 -12.05 -19.14 -1.47
CA VAL A 66 -12.24 -18.77 -2.87
C VAL A 66 -13.42 -19.55 -3.41
N VAL A 67 -14.42 -18.85 -3.98
CA VAL A 67 -15.66 -19.45 -4.48
C VAL A 67 -15.90 -19.04 -5.93
N GLY A 68 -16.10 -20.02 -6.79
CA GLY A 68 -16.53 -19.82 -8.18
C GLY A 68 -15.49 -19.18 -9.10
N CYS A 69 -14.25 -18.97 -8.64
CA CYS A 69 -13.18 -18.37 -9.44
C CYS A 69 -12.40 -19.46 -10.21
N THR A 70 -12.33 -19.31 -11.51
CA THR A 70 -11.52 -20.16 -12.42
C THR A 70 -10.62 -19.24 -13.24
N PRO A 71 -9.40 -18.93 -12.72
CA PRO A 71 -8.50 -18.05 -13.45
C PRO A 71 -8.02 -18.71 -14.76
N ALA A 72 -7.90 -17.91 -15.82
CA ALA A 72 -7.36 -18.40 -17.10
C ALA A 72 -5.86 -18.77 -16.94
N PRO A 73 -5.42 -19.87 -17.55
CA PRO A 73 -4.00 -20.26 -17.51
C PRO A 73 -3.07 -19.13 -17.99
N PRO A 74 -1.88 -18.97 -17.38
CA PRO A 74 -1.27 -19.77 -16.32
C PRO A 74 -1.71 -19.39 -14.88
N GLY A 75 -2.78 -18.63 -14.70
CA GLY A 75 -3.27 -18.24 -13.39
C GLY A 75 -3.69 -19.44 -12.53
N THR A 76 -3.51 -19.32 -11.23
CA THR A 76 -3.79 -20.36 -10.23
C THR A 76 -4.64 -19.79 -9.11
N VAL A 77 -5.26 -20.69 -8.32
CA VAL A 77 -5.94 -20.35 -7.07
C VAL A 77 -5.04 -20.72 -5.90
N ASP A 78 -4.75 -19.76 -5.02
CA ASP A 78 -3.96 -19.94 -3.80
C ASP A 78 -4.82 -19.65 -2.56
N LEU A 79 -5.14 -20.69 -1.81
CA LEU A 79 -5.96 -20.61 -0.58
C LEU A 79 -5.14 -20.26 0.66
N SER A 80 -3.84 -20.03 0.51
CA SER A 80 -2.92 -19.71 1.62
C SER A 80 -1.85 -18.70 1.17
N ALA A 81 -2.26 -17.69 0.44
CA ALA A 81 -1.40 -16.68 -0.19
C ALA A 81 -0.78 -15.69 0.82
N ALA A 82 -0.23 -16.19 1.93
CA ALA A 82 0.29 -15.35 3.01
C ALA A 82 1.35 -14.33 2.53
N THR A 83 2.33 -14.80 1.74
CA THR A 83 3.41 -13.93 1.23
C THR A 83 2.87 -12.82 0.34
N ALA A 84 1.92 -13.14 -0.54
CA ALA A 84 1.30 -12.15 -1.42
C ALA A 84 0.42 -11.18 -0.63
N TYR A 85 -0.34 -11.68 0.33
CA TYR A 85 -1.20 -10.83 1.17
C TYR A 85 -0.36 -9.86 2.02
N ASN A 86 0.74 -10.31 2.61
CA ASN A 86 1.67 -9.43 3.34
C ASN A 86 2.30 -8.38 2.41
N ALA A 87 2.73 -8.75 1.21
CA ALA A 87 3.24 -7.80 0.24
C ALA A 87 2.19 -6.75 -0.19
N PHE A 88 0.92 -7.14 -0.29
CA PHE A 88 -0.18 -6.20 -0.49
C PHE A 88 -0.34 -5.24 0.71
N LEU A 89 -0.29 -5.74 1.95
CA LEU A 89 -0.37 -4.90 3.15
C LEU A 89 0.77 -3.88 3.20
N ASP A 90 1.99 -4.31 2.91
CA ASP A 90 3.17 -3.42 2.84
C ASP A 90 2.97 -2.32 1.79
N ALA A 91 2.49 -2.68 0.60
CA ALA A 91 2.18 -1.72 -0.45
C ALA A 91 1.05 -0.75 -0.06
N TYR A 92 0.01 -1.25 0.61
CA TYR A 92 -1.10 -0.43 1.11
C TYR A 92 -0.62 0.60 2.14
N ILE A 93 0.23 0.20 3.09
CA ILE A 93 0.82 1.07 4.10
C ILE A 93 1.77 2.09 3.45
N ALA A 94 2.60 1.66 2.51
CA ALA A 94 3.50 2.56 1.78
C ALA A 94 2.74 3.65 1.03
N LEU A 95 1.65 3.30 0.33
CA LEU A 95 0.79 4.28 -0.34
C LEU A 95 0.07 5.20 0.65
N GLN A 96 -0.36 4.67 1.79
CA GLN A 96 -0.96 5.46 2.86
C GLN A 96 0.00 6.54 3.38
N ALA A 97 1.26 6.20 3.55
CA ALA A 97 2.29 7.10 4.08
C ALA A 97 2.72 8.19 3.09
N MET A 98 2.49 8.00 1.78
CA MET A 98 2.87 8.99 0.77
C MET A 98 2.17 10.33 1.01
N PRO A 99 2.90 11.45 0.94
CA PRO A 99 2.28 12.77 1.01
C PRO A 99 1.34 12.99 -0.18
N CYS A 100 0.27 13.74 0.06
CA CYS A 100 -0.58 14.21 -1.02
C CYS A 100 0.18 15.19 -1.90
N GLY A 101 -0.02 15.11 -3.21
CA GLY A 101 0.42 16.15 -4.12
C GLY A 101 -0.30 17.48 -3.86
N THR A 102 0.09 18.50 -4.59
CA THR A 102 -0.50 19.86 -4.43
C THR A 102 -1.96 19.94 -4.86
N THR A 103 -2.43 19.01 -5.67
CA THR A 103 -3.81 18.98 -6.18
C THR A 103 -4.67 18.03 -5.34
N LEU A 104 -5.59 18.63 -4.57
CA LEU A 104 -6.68 17.90 -3.93
C LEU A 104 -7.84 17.80 -4.91
N LEU A 105 -8.35 16.59 -5.11
CA LEU A 105 -9.49 16.35 -5.98
C LEU A 105 -10.80 16.42 -5.21
N THR A 106 -11.85 16.84 -5.90
CA THR A 106 -13.24 16.59 -5.47
C THR A 106 -13.56 15.11 -5.66
N GLY A 107 -14.65 14.63 -5.04
CA GLY A 107 -15.04 13.21 -5.12
C GLY A 107 -15.48 12.76 -6.52
N ASN A 108 -15.70 13.66 -7.47
CA ASN A 108 -16.05 13.32 -8.85
C ASN A 108 -14.82 13.44 -9.76
N LEU A 109 -14.46 12.34 -10.41
CA LEU A 109 -13.29 12.27 -11.30
C LEU A 109 -13.64 12.37 -12.79
N ALA A 110 -14.92 12.46 -13.13
CA ALA A 110 -15.37 12.57 -14.53
C ALA A 110 -14.90 13.86 -15.18
N GLY A 111 -14.45 13.77 -16.42
CA GLY A 111 -14.00 14.89 -17.23
C GLY A 111 -12.60 15.42 -16.90
N LEU A 112 -11.93 14.85 -15.91
CA LEU A 112 -10.57 15.27 -15.56
C LEU A 112 -9.54 14.69 -16.56
N MET A 113 -8.50 15.48 -16.83
CA MET A 113 -7.28 15.05 -17.50
C MET A 113 -6.10 15.32 -16.57
N LEU A 114 -5.43 14.26 -16.13
CA LEU A 114 -4.42 14.33 -15.08
C LEU A 114 -3.07 13.84 -15.56
N PRO A 115 -1.98 14.61 -15.37
CA PRO A 115 -0.61 14.12 -15.56
C PRO A 115 -0.23 13.12 -14.47
N PRO A 116 0.95 12.44 -14.57
CA PRO A 116 1.47 11.63 -13.48
C PRO A 116 1.57 12.41 -12.16
N GLY A 117 1.25 11.76 -11.04
CA GLY A 117 1.28 12.42 -9.74
C GLY A 117 0.51 11.66 -8.65
N VAL A 118 0.53 12.23 -7.45
CA VAL A 118 -0.22 11.74 -6.28
C VAL A 118 -1.41 12.67 -6.05
N TYR A 119 -2.60 12.11 -6.12
CA TYR A 119 -3.87 12.82 -6.03
C TYR A 119 -4.65 12.36 -4.82
N CYS A 120 -5.09 13.29 -3.99
CA CYS A 120 -5.86 12.97 -2.79
C CYS A 120 -7.30 13.45 -2.89
N VAL A 121 -8.20 12.62 -2.41
CA VAL A 121 -9.60 12.92 -2.14
C VAL A 121 -9.82 12.74 -0.64
N THR A 122 -10.21 13.79 0.06
CA THR A 122 -10.34 13.75 1.53
C THR A 122 -11.48 12.88 2.03
N ALA A 123 -12.56 12.81 1.26
CA ALA A 123 -13.75 12.01 1.53
C ALA A 123 -13.90 10.86 0.52
N ALA A 124 -15.12 10.37 0.33
CA ALA A 124 -15.42 9.39 -0.70
C ALA A 124 -15.27 9.98 -2.11
N SER A 125 -14.86 9.13 -3.05
CA SER A 125 -14.91 9.43 -4.49
C SER A 125 -16.09 8.68 -5.11
N THR A 126 -17.07 9.43 -5.59
CA THR A 126 -18.23 8.88 -6.31
C THR A 126 -18.28 9.47 -7.70
N THR A 127 -18.08 8.63 -8.71
CA THR A 127 -18.12 9.03 -10.12
C THR A 127 -19.20 8.24 -10.84
N THR A 128 -20.19 8.95 -11.36
CA THR A 128 -21.26 8.38 -12.16
C THR A 128 -21.15 8.88 -13.60
N GLY A 129 -20.92 7.96 -14.53
CA GLY A 129 -20.66 8.27 -15.93
C GLY A 129 -19.33 8.96 -16.16
N GLY A 130 -19.03 9.26 -17.40
CA GLY A 130 -17.90 10.06 -17.82
C GLY A 130 -16.55 9.33 -17.82
N THR A 131 -15.53 10.10 -18.16
CA THR A 131 -14.18 9.59 -18.42
C THR A 131 -13.15 10.36 -17.62
N LEU A 132 -12.21 9.66 -16.99
CA LEU A 132 -10.96 10.19 -16.47
C LEU A 132 -9.85 9.88 -17.47
N THR A 133 -9.13 10.90 -17.92
CA THR A 133 -7.97 10.75 -18.81
C THR A 133 -6.67 10.88 -18.03
N LEU A 134 -5.83 9.84 -18.06
CA LEU A 134 -4.49 9.85 -17.47
C LEU A 134 -3.48 10.05 -18.59
N ASN A 135 -2.93 11.27 -18.67
CA ASN A 135 -2.07 11.68 -19.78
C ASN A 135 -0.62 11.83 -19.32
N GLY A 136 0.26 11.02 -19.86
CA GLY A 136 1.69 11.08 -19.56
C GLY A 136 2.49 9.97 -20.23
N PRO A 137 3.82 9.97 -20.05
CA PRO A 137 4.71 8.99 -20.67
C PRO A 137 4.51 7.58 -20.10
N ALA A 138 5.08 6.58 -20.75
CA ALA A 138 5.00 5.18 -20.33
C ALA A 138 5.56 4.92 -18.93
N SER A 139 6.51 5.73 -18.46
CA SER A 139 7.06 5.71 -17.10
C SER A 139 6.23 6.50 -16.08
N GLY A 140 5.19 7.21 -16.50
CA GLY A 140 4.33 8.00 -15.62
C GLY A 140 3.60 7.12 -14.60
N ILE A 141 3.53 7.59 -13.35
CA ILE A 141 2.84 6.91 -12.25
C ILE A 141 1.72 7.82 -11.75
N TRP A 142 0.54 7.23 -11.58
CA TRP A 142 -0.64 7.89 -11.00
C TRP A 142 -1.05 7.18 -9.73
N ILE A 143 -1.15 7.92 -8.65
CA ILE A 143 -1.57 7.41 -7.35
C ILE A 143 -2.78 8.22 -6.89
N PHE A 144 -3.92 7.56 -6.73
CA PHE A 144 -5.13 8.13 -6.18
C PHE A 144 -5.29 7.66 -4.74
N LYS A 145 -5.38 8.60 -3.80
CA LYS A 145 -5.59 8.32 -2.39
C LYS A 145 -6.98 8.82 -1.99
N ILE A 146 -7.89 7.90 -1.71
CA ILE A 146 -9.31 8.19 -1.45
C ILE A 146 -9.63 7.94 0.02
N GLY A 147 -10.24 8.94 0.68
CA GLY A 147 -10.57 8.90 2.09
C GLY A 147 -9.44 9.37 3.01
N THR A 148 -8.56 10.25 2.55
CA THR A 148 -7.41 10.73 3.33
C THR A 148 -7.79 11.58 4.55
N GLY A 149 -9.02 12.08 4.63
CA GLY A 149 -9.55 12.85 5.76
C GLY A 149 -10.16 12.01 6.90
N GLY A 150 -9.98 10.67 6.87
CA GLY A 150 -10.46 9.79 7.93
C GLY A 150 -11.32 8.62 7.47
N GLY A 151 -11.90 8.68 6.29
CA GLY A 151 -12.69 7.62 5.67
C GLY A 151 -13.20 8.02 4.30
N GLY A 152 -13.49 7.06 3.46
CA GLY A 152 -14.06 7.28 2.14
C GLY A 152 -13.90 6.08 1.21
N ALA A 153 -14.97 5.77 0.53
CA ALA A 153 -15.06 4.69 -0.46
C ALA A 153 -14.82 5.22 -1.88
N LEU A 154 -14.38 4.34 -2.76
CA LEU A 154 -14.36 4.59 -4.20
C LEU A 154 -15.60 3.95 -4.83
N THR A 155 -16.43 4.76 -5.46
CA THR A 155 -17.62 4.26 -6.19
C THR A 155 -17.56 4.75 -7.63
N GLY A 156 -17.60 3.82 -8.57
CA GLY A 156 -17.69 4.09 -10.01
C GLY A 156 -18.89 3.38 -10.64
N THR A 157 -19.73 4.14 -11.34
CA THR A 157 -20.85 3.61 -12.12
C THR A 157 -20.79 4.16 -13.53
N ASN A 158 -20.71 3.30 -14.53
CA ASN A 158 -20.51 3.69 -15.93
C ASN A 158 -19.29 4.63 -16.13
N PHE A 159 -18.27 4.42 -15.32
CA PHE A 159 -17.07 5.26 -15.26
C PHE A 159 -15.94 4.63 -16.07
N THR A 160 -15.24 5.43 -16.85
CA THR A 160 -14.16 4.96 -17.73
C THR A 160 -12.85 5.67 -17.42
N VAL A 161 -11.79 4.92 -17.24
CA VAL A 161 -10.42 5.44 -17.15
C VAL A 161 -9.68 5.12 -18.45
N ILE A 162 -9.15 6.13 -19.13
CA ILE A 162 -8.35 5.98 -20.34
C ILE A 162 -6.92 6.48 -20.12
N MET A 163 -5.98 5.84 -20.81
CA MET A 163 -4.58 6.26 -20.83
C MET A 163 -4.29 7.05 -22.09
N ALA A 164 -3.53 8.12 -21.98
CA ALA A 164 -3.05 8.95 -23.09
C ALA A 164 -1.53 9.22 -22.96
N GLY A 165 -0.89 9.71 -24.01
CA GLY A 165 0.53 10.06 -24.00
C GLY A 165 1.49 8.87 -23.84
N GLY A 166 1.00 7.63 -23.97
CA GLY A 166 1.81 6.41 -23.78
C GLY A 166 1.73 5.81 -22.36
N GLY A 167 1.00 6.45 -21.44
CA GLY A 167 0.82 5.98 -20.06
C GLY A 167 0.37 4.53 -19.98
N GLN A 168 0.82 3.82 -18.95
CA GLN A 168 0.58 2.39 -18.76
C GLN A 168 -0.43 2.12 -17.64
N PRO A 169 -1.43 1.24 -17.85
CA PRO A 169 -2.42 0.87 -16.83
C PRO A 169 -1.77 0.35 -15.55
N CYS A 170 -0.64 -0.34 -15.67
CA CYS A 170 0.06 -0.95 -14.56
C CYS A 170 0.76 0.04 -13.63
N ASN A 171 0.84 1.30 -14.03
CA ASN A 171 1.42 2.39 -13.24
C ASN A 171 0.34 3.25 -12.56
N VAL A 172 -0.89 2.75 -12.49
CA VAL A 172 -2.01 3.42 -11.81
C VAL A 172 -2.36 2.65 -10.55
N TYR A 173 -2.43 3.36 -9.42
CA TYR A 173 -2.73 2.79 -8.11
C TYR A 173 -3.86 3.57 -7.44
N TRP A 174 -4.87 2.84 -6.99
CA TRP A 174 -6.02 3.37 -6.27
C TRP A 174 -5.94 2.90 -4.82
N TRP A 175 -5.35 3.72 -3.96
CA TRP A 175 -5.40 3.50 -2.53
C TRP A 175 -6.75 4.00 -2.01
N VAL A 176 -7.53 3.12 -1.44
CA VAL A 176 -8.88 3.42 -0.93
C VAL A 176 -8.92 3.08 0.55
N LYS A 177 -9.24 4.06 1.38
CA LYS A 177 -9.30 3.87 2.84
C LYS A 177 -10.32 2.81 3.24
N ASP A 178 -11.49 2.83 2.62
CA ASP A 178 -12.61 1.92 2.89
C ASP A 178 -12.84 0.95 1.72
N ALA A 179 -14.07 0.76 1.29
CA ALA A 179 -14.45 -0.15 0.23
C ALA A 179 -14.34 0.47 -1.17
N ALA A 180 -14.22 -0.37 -2.19
CA ALA A 180 -14.34 0.03 -3.58
C ALA A 180 -15.49 -0.70 -4.28
N THR A 181 -16.36 0.04 -4.96
CA THR A 181 -17.52 -0.52 -5.70
C THR A 181 -17.51 -0.02 -7.13
N MET A 182 -17.41 -0.96 -8.08
CA MET A 182 -17.41 -0.67 -9.52
C MET A 182 -18.60 -1.35 -10.18
N THR A 183 -19.40 -0.56 -10.88
CA THR A 183 -20.58 -1.07 -11.64
C THR A 183 -20.45 -0.61 -13.08
N THR A 184 -20.50 -1.53 -14.04
CA THR A 184 -20.44 -1.28 -15.48
C THR A 184 -19.33 -0.31 -15.90
N SER A 185 -18.17 -0.40 -15.24
CA SER A 185 -17.06 0.55 -15.35
C SER A 185 -15.83 -0.05 -16.02
N PHE A 186 -15.00 0.79 -16.62
CA PHE A 186 -13.73 0.40 -17.26
C PHE A 186 -12.57 1.04 -16.51
N LEU A 187 -11.95 0.32 -15.58
CA LEU A 187 -10.85 0.83 -14.80
C LEU A 187 -9.48 0.37 -15.32
N LYS A 188 -8.51 1.24 -15.10
CA LYS A 188 -7.08 0.97 -15.28
C LYS A 188 -6.39 1.11 -13.92
N GLY A 189 -5.50 0.17 -13.63
CA GLY A 189 -4.68 0.20 -12.42
C GLY A 189 -5.14 -0.75 -11.34
N THR A 190 -4.32 -0.85 -10.31
CA THR A 190 -4.55 -1.72 -9.16
C THR A 190 -5.34 -0.98 -8.09
N ILE A 191 -6.44 -1.59 -7.64
CA ILE A 191 -7.20 -1.11 -6.48
C ILE A 191 -6.64 -1.80 -5.23
N LEU A 192 -6.22 -1.00 -4.26
CA LEU A 192 -5.81 -1.44 -2.94
C LEU A 192 -6.82 -0.85 -1.94
N ALA A 193 -7.80 -1.65 -1.55
CA ALA A 193 -8.86 -1.21 -0.66
C ALA A 193 -8.62 -1.66 0.78
N GLY A 194 -8.92 -0.78 1.73
CA GLY A 194 -8.85 -1.09 3.16
C GLY A 194 -9.89 -2.11 3.60
N ALA A 195 -11.07 -2.10 2.95
CA ALA A 195 -12.17 -3.03 3.17
C ALA A 195 -12.45 -3.87 1.91
N ASP A 196 -13.71 -4.06 1.55
CA ASP A 196 -14.15 -4.93 0.46
C ASP A 196 -14.01 -4.26 -0.91
N ILE A 197 -13.86 -5.08 -1.94
CA ILE A 197 -13.99 -4.66 -3.35
C ILE A 197 -15.17 -5.42 -3.98
N THR A 198 -16.11 -4.68 -4.54
CA THR A 198 -17.23 -5.24 -5.31
C THR A 198 -17.15 -4.73 -6.75
N SER A 199 -17.17 -5.64 -7.71
CA SER A 199 -17.16 -5.32 -9.14
C SER A 199 -18.30 -6.05 -9.85
N THR A 200 -19.18 -5.29 -10.48
CA THR A 200 -20.35 -5.84 -11.19
C THR A 200 -20.35 -5.33 -12.64
N GLY A 201 -20.29 -6.24 -13.59
CA GLY A 201 -20.31 -5.93 -15.02
C GLY A 201 -19.16 -5.03 -15.49
N SER A 202 -18.06 -4.97 -14.74
CA SER A 202 -16.95 -4.04 -14.98
C SER A 202 -15.72 -4.74 -15.56
N ILE A 203 -14.84 -3.95 -16.17
CA ILE A 203 -13.53 -4.41 -16.65
C ILE A 203 -12.46 -3.67 -15.88
N LEU A 204 -11.61 -4.41 -15.18
CA LEU A 204 -10.45 -3.91 -14.48
C LEU A 204 -9.16 -4.41 -15.14
N LYS A 205 -8.40 -3.50 -15.75
CA LYS A 205 -7.05 -3.78 -16.23
C LYS A 205 -6.04 -3.40 -15.12
N GLY A 206 -5.77 -4.35 -14.25
CA GLY A 206 -5.06 -4.19 -12.99
C GLY A 206 -5.44 -5.30 -12.03
N ALA A 207 -5.34 -5.05 -10.74
CA ALA A 207 -5.69 -6.01 -9.70
C ALA A 207 -6.70 -5.44 -8.70
N ALA A 208 -7.47 -6.33 -8.07
CA ALA A 208 -8.37 -6.04 -6.97
C ALA A 208 -7.80 -6.66 -5.68
N LEU A 209 -7.23 -5.83 -4.81
CA LEU A 209 -6.58 -6.24 -3.57
C LEU A 209 -7.34 -5.65 -2.38
N ALA A 210 -7.98 -6.50 -1.57
CA ALA A 210 -8.93 -6.11 -0.53
C ALA A 210 -8.45 -6.48 0.88
N GLY A 211 -8.75 -5.60 1.86
CA GLY A 211 -8.47 -5.84 3.28
C GLY A 211 -7.20 -5.17 3.79
N GLY A 212 -6.73 -4.11 3.14
CA GLY A 212 -5.51 -3.38 3.52
C GLY A 212 -5.60 -2.69 4.89
N ALA A 213 -6.79 -2.46 5.43
CA ALA A 213 -6.96 -1.95 6.79
C ALA A 213 -6.84 -3.05 7.87
N GLY A 214 -6.75 -4.32 7.46
CA GLY A 214 -6.52 -5.45 8.37
C GLY A 214 -5.07 -5.45 8.87
N PHE A 215 -4.88 -5.83 10.14
CA PHE A 215 -3.56 -6.17 10.63
C PHE A 215 -3.19 -7.59 10.15
N PRO A 216 -1.87 -7.92 10.04
CA PRO A 216 -1.43 -9.24 9.55
C PRO A 216 -2.07 -10.44 10.27
N PHE A 217 -2.46 -10.26 11.53
CA PHE A 217 -3.06 -11.31 12.37
C PHE A 217 -4.59 -11.44 12.22
N PHE A 218 -5.25 -10.48 11.58
CA PHE A 218 -6.70 -10.49 11.38
C PHE A 218 -7.02 -10.11 9.93
N PRO A 219 -6.82 -11.01 8.98
CA PRO A 219 -7.13 -10.74 7.59
C PRO A 219 -8.58 -10.32 7.42
N THR A 220 -8.80 -9.19 6.77
CA THR A 220 -10.12 -8.61 6.49
C THR A 220 -10.33 -8.45 5.00
N GLY A 221 -11.51 -7.98 4.62
CA GLY A 221 -11.85 -7.64 3.25
C GLY A 221 -12.12 -8.85 2.35
N ALA A 222 -13.05 -8.65 1.44
CA ALA A 222 -13.42 -9.59 0.40
C ALA A 222 -13.38 -8.95 -0.98
N VAL A 223 -13.13 -9.75 -2.00
CA VAL A 223 -13.31 -9.37 -3.41
C VAL A 223 -14.48 -10.13 -3.98
N THR A 224 -15.48 -9.40 -4.48
CA THR A 224 -16.66 -9.98 -5.14
C THR A 224 -16.71 -9.51 -6.59
N LEU A 225 -16.64 -10.45 -7.51
CA LEU A 225 -16.71 -10.22 -8.96
C LEU A 225 -17.97 -10.85 -9.52
N THR A 226 -18.83 -10.06 -10.16
CA THR A 226 -20.05 -10.53 -10.80
C THR A 226 -20.10 -10.03 -12.24
N GLY A 227 -20.10 -10.93 -13.22
CA GLY A 227 -20.09 -10.56 -14.64
C GLY A 227 -18.93 -9.67 -15.05
N SER A 228 -17.82 -9.71 -14.30
CA SER A 228 -16.71 -8.79 -14.45
C SER A 228 -15.48 -9.45 -15.08
N ALA A 229 -14.61 -8.65 -15.69
CA ALA A 229 -13.32 -9.12 -16.18
C ALA A 229 -12.18 -8.40 -15.43
N VAL A 230 -11.28 -9.17 -14.84
CA VAL A 230 -10.09 -8.65 -14.17
C VAL A 230 -8.84 -9.28 -14.79
N SER A 231 -7.90 -8.45 -15.20
CA SER A 231 -6.64 -8.93 -15.78
C SER A 231 -5.46 -8.24 -15.10
N VAL A 232 -4.59 -9.07 -14.48
CA VAL A 232 -3.36 -8.58 -13.86
C VAL A 232 -2.50 -7.81 -14.86
N CYS A 233 -1.83 -6.82 -14.36
CA CYS A 233 -0.83 -6.06 -15.10
C CYS A 233 0.59 -6.53 -14.73
N ASN A 234 1.43 -6.76 -15.72
CA ASN A 234 2.87 -6.90 -15.50
C ASN A 234 3.48 -5.50 -15.44
N ALA A 235 3.48 -4.90 -14.25
CA ALA A 235 4.01 -3.55 -14.05
C ALA A 235 5.54 -3.57 -13.93
N ALA A 236 6.20 -2.68 -14.65
CA ALA A 236 7.64 -2.42 -14.56
C ALA A 236 7.93 -1.10 -13.80
N GLY A 237 7.10 -0.71 -12.84
CA GLY A 237 7.27 0.52 -12.07
C GLY A 237 7.54 0.26 -10.59
N SER A 238 8.43 1.04 -9.96
CA SER A 238 8.58 1.10 -8.51
C SER A 238 7.87 2.35 -7.97
N PHE A 239 7.34 2.28 -6.74
CA PHE A 239 6.91 3.49 -6.05
C PHE A 239 8.10 4.44 -5.89
N PRO A 240 7.89 5.78 -5.95
CA PRO A 240 8.93 6.69 -5.52
C PRO A 240 9.34 6.32 -4.09
N PRO A 241 10.66 6.35 -3.78
CA PRO A 241 11.11 6.03 -2.44
C PRO A 241 10.41 6.96 -1.44
N VAL A 242 9.74 6.40 -0.45
CA VAL A 242 9.39 7.13 0.76
C VAL A 242 10.70 7.29 1.51
N ASP A 243 11.14 8.52 1.73
CA ASP A 243 12.25 8.79 2.62
C ASP A 243 11.88 8.16 3.96
N LYS A 244 12.52 7.04 4.27
CA LYS A 244 12.48 6.49 5.61
C LYS A 244 13.03 7.60 6.49
N CYS A 245 12.24 8.09 7.42
CA CYS A 245 12.80 8.85 8.53
C CYS A 245 13.87 7.95 9.13
N GLU A 246 15.14 8.28 8.86
CA GLU A 246 16.25 7.69 9.60
C GLU A 246 15.96 8.00 11.07
N GLU A 247 15.69 6.95 11.84
CA GLU A 247 15.83 7.04 13.27
C GLU A 247 17.28 7.49 13.50
N ARG A 248 17.45 8.77 13.77
CA ARG A 248 18.69 9.27 14.33
C ARG A 248 18.86 8.55 15.65
N HIS A 249 19.66 7.53 15.65
CA HIS A 249 20.37 7.13 16.84
C HIS A 249 21.31 8.29 17.19
N ASP A 250 20.81 9.19 17.99
CA ASP A 250 21.65 10.13 18.73
C ASP A 250 22.44 9.27 19.71
N ASN A 251 23.59 8.80 19.23
CA ASN A 251 24.67 8.32 20.08
C ASN A 251 25.33 9.56 20.71
N ASP A 252 24.62 10.16 21.65
CA ASP A 252 25.25 11.07 22.58
C ASP A 252 26.00 10.22 23.61
N GLY A 253 27.21 9.87 23.24
CA GLY A 253 28.22 9.41 24.17
C GLY A 253 28.69 10.59 25.00
N ASP A 254 27.98 10.91 26.07
CA ASP A 254 28.49 11.75 27.13
C ASP A 254 29.18 10.85 28.16
N ASP A 255 30.51 10.70 27.94
CA ASP A 255 31.45 10.38 28.98
C ASP A 255 31.48 11.54 29.98
N HIS A 256 30.74 11.41 31.08
CA HIS A 256 30.97 12.19 32.27
C HIS A 256 31.48 11.27 33.39
N ASP A 257 32.82 11.22 33.48
CA ASP A 257 33.56 11.02 34.72
C ASP A 257 33.03 12.01 35.75
N MET A 258 32.47 11.53 36.82
CA MET A 258 32.33 12.26 38.08
C MET A 258 32.71 11.36 39.24
N ASP A 259 33.93 11.64 39.66
CA ASP A 259 34.46 11.30 40.96
C ASP A 259 33.64 11.93 42.12
N LYS A 260 33.49 11.07 43.13
CA LYS A 260 33.62 11.34 44.58
C LYS A 260 32.62 12.23 45.34
N ASP A 261 32.09 11.50 46.35
CA ASP A 261 31.96 11.90 47.73
C ASP A 261 31.09 13.10 48.06
N HIS A 262 29.98 12.82 48.73
CA HIS A 262 29.72 13.34 50.09
C HIS A 262 28.46 12.66 50.72
N ASP A 263 28.77 11.93 51.81
CA ASP A 263 27.83 11.68 52.93
C ASP A 263 27.13 12.95 53.35
N LYS A 264 25.85 12.85 53.63
CA LYS A 264 25.20 13.39 54.87
C LYS A 264 23.77 12.98 54.99
N ASP A 265 23.55 12.31 56.12
CA ASP A 265 22.32 12.19 56.90
C ASP A 265 21.35 13.35 56.79
N HIS A 266 20.05 13.06 56.77
CA HIS A 266 19.01 13.62 57.65
C HIS A 266 17.66 12.97 57.35
N ARG A 267 17.25 12.04 58.28
CA ARG A 267 16.14 12.14 59.24
C ARG A 267 14.77 12.51 58.69
N ASP A 268 13.92 11.51 58.88
CA ASP A 268 12.55 11.55 59.44
C ASP A 268 11.69 12.76 59.19
N LYS A 269 10.52 12.53 58.62
CA LYS A 269 9.26 12.96 59.24
C LYS A 269 8.06 12.20 58.64
N ASP A 270 7.44 11.44 59.54
CA ASP A 270 6.05 11.01 59.51
C ASP A 270 5.07 12.15 59.17
N HIS A 271 4.00 11.81 58.49
CA HIS A 271 2.63 12.30 58.73
C HIS A 271 1.68 11.51 57.84
N ARG A 272 1.02 10.48 58.38
CA ARG A 272 -0.36 10.47 58.96
C ARG A 272 -1.46 10.73 57.93
N ASP A 273 -2.18 9.67 57.72
CA ASP A 273 -3.64 9.49 57.67
C ASP A 273 -4.52 10.71 57.31
N LYS A 274 -5.39 10.49 56.33
CA LYS A 274 -6.83 10.78 56.52
C LYS A 274 -7.69 10.00 55.52
N ASP A 275 -8.46 9.08 56.11
CA ASP A 275 -9.74 8.58 55.65
C ASP A 275 -10.72 9.68 55.21
N HIS A 276 -11.47 9.42 54.17
CA HIS A 276 -12.87 9.84 54.02
C HIS A 276 -13.53 8.88 53.00
N ARG A 277 -14.16 7.80 53.50
CA ARG A 277 -15.59 7.61 53.83
C ARG A 277 -16.57 7.98 52.71
N ASN A 278 -17.12 6.89 52.18
CA ASN A 278 -18.53 6.63 51.86
C ASN A 278 -19.49 7.81 51.71
N LYS A 279 -20.23 7.81 50.63
CA LYS A 279 -21.68 8.02 50.66
C LYS A 279 -22.35 7.23 49.52
N GLU A 280 -23.05 6.19 49.95
CA GLU A 280 -24.21 5.62 49.28
C GLU A 280 -25.28 6.69 49.07
N HIS A 281 -25.96 6.65 47.96
CA HIS A 281 -27.34 7.09 47.86
C HIS A 281 -28.16 6.08 47.06
N LYS A 282 -29.01 5.45 47.80
CA LYS A 282 -30.09 4.57 47.50
C LYS A 282 -31.29 5.32 46.91
N ASP A 283 -31.99 4.59 46.08
CA ASP A 283 -33.43 4.55 45.87
C ASP A 283 -34.20 5.78 45.33
N LYS A 284 -34.89 5.58 44.22
CA LYS A 284 -36.37 5.52 44.24
C LYS A 284 -36.95 5.05 42.92
N ASP A 285 -37.59 3.91 43.03
CA ASP A 285 -38.67 3.45 42.15
C ASP A 285 -39.76 4.51 41.94
N LYS A 286 -40.31 4.56 40.75
CA LYS A 286 -41.73 4.81 40.59
C LYS A 286 -42.24 4.19 39.29
N GLU A 287 -43.03 3.18 39.50
CA GLU A 287 -44.08 2.71 38.60
C GLU A 287 -44.97 3.84 38.07
N GLY A 288 -45.41 3.66 36.84
CA GLY A 288 -46.42 4.49 36.22
C GLY A 288 -47.09 3.74 35.08
N THR A 289 -47.97 2.85 35.41
CA THR A 289 -49.00 2.27 34.54
C THR A 289 -49.85 3.35 33.90
N GLY A 290 -50.15 3.20 32.59
CA GLY A 290 -51.07 4.08 31.87
C GLY A 290 -51.48 3.52 30.54
N ARG A 291 -52.52 2.81 30.54
CA ARG A 291 -53.32 2.11 29.53
C ARG A 291 -54.10 3.09 28.65
N ARG A 292 -54.38 2.65 27.40
CA ARG A 292 -55.48 3.04 26.50
C ARG A 292 -55.21 4.13 25.45
N GLY A 293 -55.57 3.67 24.23
CA GLY A 293 -55.94 4.43 23.05
C GLY A 293 -55.57 3.66 21.81
#